data_d484ee53e3821fbfb7df27f48fd48232
#
_entry.id   d484ee53e3821fbfb7df27f48fd48232
#
_cell.length_a   1.000
_cell.length_b   1.000
_cell.length_c   1.000
_cell.angle_alpha   90.00
_cell.angle_beta   90.00
_cell.angle_gamma   90.00
#
_symmetry.space_group_name_H-M   'P 1'
#
loop_
_entity.id
_entity.type
_entity.pdbx_description
1 polymer ?
#
loop_
_entity_poly.entity_id
_entity_poly.type
_entity_poly.pdbx_seq_one_letter_code
_entity_poly.pdbx_strand_id
1 'polypeptide(L)'
;MNNYDAETFLAKYKYFNRLNKVNSQASLYVDAGNGFNESDKVAIDYSPLKKNNLEFSLEKFDNISKLRFDPLEGSFVKCRITNDLPISDANCDNSVDDDCQIFTNLDPYYVLDADFSDISSIQINFDLEILTNDDIANLFRQKDNIINDLQVKPKKRKFSFFNKKE
;
A
#
# COMPACT_ATOMS: atom_id res chain seq x y z
N MET A 1 22.97 2.09 4.18
CA MET A 1 21.71 2.84 4.21
C MET A 1 21.83 3.92 3.14
N ASN A 2 21.21 3.78 1.98
CA ASN A 2 21.19 4.84 0.98
C ASN A 2 20.32 5.96 1.52
N ASN A 3 20.95 7.10 1.83
CA ASN A 3 20.21 8.33 2.12
C ASN A 3 19.48 8.75 0.84
N TYR A 4 18.25 8.31 0.73
CA TYR A 4 17.32 8.85 -0.24
C TYR A 4 17.00 10.25 0.23
N ASP A 5 17.66 11.26 -0.33
CA ASP A 5 17.44 12.62 0.09
C ASP A 5 16.10 13.18 -0.41
N ALA A 6 15.57 14.15 0.29
CA ALA A 6 14.28 14.75 -0.05
C ALA A 6 14.28 15.39 -1.45
N GLU A 7 15.44 15.88 -1.92
CA GLU A 7 15.57 16.50 -3.25
C GLU A 7 15.43 15.47 -4.36
N THR A 8 16.07 14.31 -4.22
CA THR A 8 15.95 13.19 -5.18
C THR A 8 14.50 12.69 -5.23
N PHE A 9 13.84 12.55 -4.06
CA PHE A 9 12.45 12.15 -4.01
C PHE A 9 11.54 13.18 -4.69
N LEU A 10 11.70 14.46 -4.36
CA LEU A 10 10.92 15.53 -4.97
C LEU A 10 11.14 15.65 -6.49
N ALA A 11 12.36 15.38 -6.97
CA ALA A 11 12.64 15.37 -8.40
C ALA A 11 11.89 14.23 -9.11
N LYS A 12 11.91 13.01 -8.55
CA LYS A 12 11.12 11.88 -9.04
C LYS A 12 9.63 12.20 -9.03
N TYR A 13 9.11 12.69 -7.89
CA TYR A 13 7.71 13.04 -7.73
C TYR A 13 7.24 14.09 -8.75
N LYS A 14 8.01 15.17 -8.95
CA LYS A 14 7.71 16.20 -9.95
C LYS A 14 7.68 15.63 -11.36
N TYR A 15 8.59 14.71 -11.67
CA TYR A 15 8.61 14.03 -12.97
C TYR A 15 7.35 13.20 -13.19
N PHE A 16 6.97 12.36 -12.20
CA PHE A 16 5.76 11.54 -12.27
C PHE A 16 4.49 12.38 -12.34
N ASN A 17 4.37 13.39 -11.49
CA ASN A 17 3.21 14.28 -11.47
C ASN A 17 3.03 15.01 -12.80
N ARG A 18 4.14 15.36 -13.45
CA ARG A 18 4.14 16.00 -14.78
C ARG A 18 3.65 15.06 -15.88
N LEU A 19 4.01 13.77 -15.80
CA LEU A 19 3.64 12.78 -16.81
C LEU A 19 2.26 12.16 -16.58
N ASN A 20 1.94 11.87 -15.34
CA ASN A 20 0.78 11.05 -14.96
C ASN A 20 -0.33 11.85 -14.29
N LYS A 21 -0.20 13.18 -14.10
CA LYS A 21 -1.15 14.04 -13.37
C LYS A 21 -1.45 13.48 -11.98
N VAL A 22 -0.41 13.05 -11.26
CA VAL A 22 -0.54 12.51 -9.92
C VAL A 22 -1.22 13.52 -9.00
N ASN A 23 -2.24 13.08 -8.31
CA ASN A 23 -2.86 13.84 -7.25
C ASN A 23 -1.94 13.84 -6.02
N SER A 24 -1.58 15.01 -5.52
CA SER A 24 -0.75 15.16 -4.31
C SER A 24 -1.61 15.24 -3.04
N GLN A 25 -2.64 14.44 -3.01
CA GLN A 25 -3.60 14.38 -1.92
C GLN A 25 -3.55 13.01 -1.25
N ALA A 26 -3.50 13.01 0.08
CA ALA A 26 -3.80 11.83 0.87
C ALA A 26 -5.26 11.89 1.31
N SER A 27 -5.92 10.74 1.31
CA SER A 27 -7.33 10.63 1.66
C SER A 27 -7.53 9.66 2.82
N LEU A 28 -8.43 10.01 3.73
CA LEU A 28 -8.92 9.12 4.78
C LEU A 28 -10.43 8.99 4.63
N TYR A 29 -10.88 7.82 4.21
CA TYR A 29 -12.29 7.47 4.14
C TYR A 29 -12.75 6.90 5.47
N VAL A 30 -13.95 7.28 5.88
CA VAL A 30 -14.54 6.87 7.16
C VAL A 30 -15.75 5.99 6.90
N ASP A 31 -15.75 4.81 7.50
CA ASP A 31 -16.92 3.95 7.55
C ASP A 31 -17.65 4.14 8.87
N ALA A 32 -18.78 4.83 8.82
CA ALA A 32 -19.70 4.99 9.94
C ALA A 32 -20.90 4.02 9.86
N GLY A 33 -20.68 2.81 9.29
CA GLY A 33 -21.68 1.76 9.16
C GLY A 33 -22.29 1.60 7.76
N ASN A 34 -21.88 2.43 6.78
CA ASN A 34 -22.39 2.40 5.40
C ASN A 34 -21.31 2.01 4.37
N GLY A 35 -20.13 1.60 4.81
CA GLY A 35 -18.97 1.36 3.96
C GLY A 35 -18.26 2.66 3.58
N PHE A 36 -17.13 2.51 2.88
CA PHE A 36 -16.34 3.64 2.41
C PHE A 36 -17.00 4.32 1.20
N ASN A 37 -17.15 5.64 1.26
CA ASN A 37 -17.74 6.43 0.19
C ASN A 37 -17.12 7.84 0.11
N GLU A 38 -17.30 8.52 -1.04
CA GLU A 38 -16.70 9.84 -1.29
C GLU A 38 -17.25 10.97 -0.41
N SER A 39 -18.46 10.84 0.13
CA SER A 39 -19.03 11.85 1.03
C SER A 39 -18.41 11.82 2.42
N ASP A 40 -17.89 10.68 2.81
CA ASP A 40 -17.34 10.42 4.14
C ASP A 40 -15.81 10.34 4.06
N LYS A 41 -15.22 11.34 3.40
CA LYS A 41 -13.78 11.47 3.19
C LYS A 41 -13.23 12.74 3.83
N VAL A 42 -12.03 12.62 4.41
CA VAL A 42 -11.16 13.75 4.76
C VAL A 42 -9.95 13.68 3.85
N ALA A 43 -9.68 14.76 3.12
CA ALA A 43 -8.55 14.81 2.21
C ALA A 43 -7.59 15.93 2.60
N ILE A 44 -6.28 15.66 2.47
CA ILE A 44 -5.21 16.59 2.80
C ILE A 44 -4.28 16.71 1.61
N ASP A 45 -4.17 17.92 1.07
CA ASP A 45 -3.14 18.23 0.08
C ASP A 45 -1.78 18.30 0.78
N TYR A 46 -0.80 17.57 0.27
CA TYR A 46 0.54 17.56 0.85
C TYR A 46 1.61 17.43 -0.22
N SER A 47 2.85 17.73 0.15
CA SER A 47 4.01 17.48 -0.71
C SER A 47 4.66 16.17 -0.27
N PRO A 48 4.50 15.07 -1.03
CA PRO A 48 5.03 13.78 -0.64
C PRO A 48 6.54 13.83 -0.43
N LEU A 49 6.98 13.34 0.72
CA LEU A 49 8.37 13.16 1.10
C LEU A 49 8.61 11.69 1.40
N LYS A 50 9.87 11.32 1.61
CA LYS A 50 10.19 9.96 2.06
C LYS A 50 9.53 9.63 3.40
N LYS A 51 9.46 10.62 4.31
CA LYS A 51 8.79 10.50 5.61
C LYS A 51 7.71 11.55 5.70
N ASN A 52 6.51 11.13 6.00
CA ASN A 52 5.33 11.96 6.06
C ASN A 52 4.64 11.80 7.41
N ASN A 53 3.98 12.87 7.84
CA ASN A 53 3.17 12.92 9.05
C ASN A 53 1.93 13.75 8.71
N LEU A 54 0.76 13.12 8.73
CA LEU A 54 -0.50 13.77 8.45
C LEU A 54 -1.48 13.54 9.60
N GLU A 55 -2.23 14.58 9.95
CA GLU A 55 -3.29 14.51 10.95
C GLU A 55 -4.64 14.76 10.31
N PHE A 56 -5.55 13.80 10.45
CA PHE A 56 -6.90 13.85 9.90
C PHE A 56 -7.90 14.12 11.02
N SER A 57 -8.71 15.18 10.91
CA SER A 57 -9.80 15.43 11.84
C SER A 57 -10.96 14.48 11.58
N LEU A 58 -11.48 13.88 12.63
CA LEU A 58 -12.63 12.97 12.62
C LEU A 58 -13.87 13.57 13.31
N GLU A 59 -13.80 14.83 13.78
CA GLU A 59 -14.84 15.50 14.57
C GLU A 59 -16.24 15.52 13.92
N LYS A 60 -16.33 15.41 12.61
CA LYS A 60 -17.60 15.41 11.88
C LYS A 60 -18.27 14.04 11.76
N PHE A 61 -17.64 13.00 12.27
CA PHE A 61 -18.13 11.62 12.13
C PHE A 61 -18.45 11.02 13.49
N ASP A 62 -19.55 10.29 13.55
CA ASP A 62 -19.98 9.52 14.71
C ASP A 62 -19.93 8.01 14.37
N ASN A 63 -19.72 7.17 15.40
CA ASN A 63 -19.77 5.71 15.28
C ASN A 63 -18.83 5.13 14.21
N ILE A 64 -17.59 5.56 14.20
CA ILE A 64 -16.59 5.13 13.23
C ILE A 64 -16.23 3.67 13.49
N SER A 65 -16.48 2.80 12.52
CA SER A 65 -16.16 1.37 12.58
C SER A 65 -14.83 1.02 11.95
N LYS A 66 -14.51 1.69 10.82
CA LYS A 66 -13.27 1.47 10.07
C LYS A 66 -12.79 2.75 9.42
N LEU A 67 -11.48 2.80 9.14
CA LEU A 67 -10.87 3.86 8.34
C LEU A 67 -10.13 3.22 7.17
N ARG A 68 -10.15 3.89 6.00
CA ARG A 68 -9.32 3.55 4.86
C ARG A 68 -8.40 4.72 4.55
N PHE A 69 -7.11 4.49 4.60
CA PHE A 69 -6.09 5.50 4.31
C PHE A 69 -5.48 5.26 2.93
N ASP A 70 -5.61 6.23 2.05
CA ASP A 70 -5.03 6.25 0.70
C ASP A 70 -3.88 7.26 0.68
N PRO A 71 -2.61 6.80 0.70
CA PRO A 71 -1.46 7.69 0.85
C PRO A 71 -1.22 8.58 -0.38
N LEU A 72 -1.43 8.08 -1.57
CA LEU A 72 -1.19 8.81 -2.81
C LEU A 72 -1.86 8.10 -3.99
N GLU A 73 -2.87 8.72 -4.57
CA GLU A 73 -3.56 8.20 -5.76
C GLU A 73 -2.78 8.47 -7.07
N GLY A 74 -3.02 7.65 -8.08
CA GLY A 74 -2.50 7.83 -9.43
C GLY A 74 -1.04 7.44 -9.63
N SER A 75 -0.42 6.74 -8.66
CA SER A 75 0.97 6.29 -8.74
C SER A 75 1.17 4.92 -8.12
N PHE A 76 2.09 4.15 -8.68
CA PHE A 76 2.62 2.97 -8.02
C PHE A 76 3.60 3.40 -6.93
N VAL A 77 3.42 2.88 -5.74
CA VAL A 77 4.19 3.30 -4.58
C VAL A 77 4.69 2.13 -3.74
N LYS A 78 5.79 2.36 -3.06
CA LYS A 78 6.23 1.59 -1.91
C LYS A 78 5.92 2.43 -0.68
N CYS A 79 5.11 1.89 0.22
CA CYS A 79 4.63 2.62 1.39
C CYS A 79 4.70 1.74 2.64
N ARG A 80 4.95 2.38 3.80
CA ARG A 80 4.92 1.74 5.11
C ARG A 80 4.39 2.72 6.14
N ILE A 81 3.33 2.35 6.83
CA ILE A 81 2.89 3.08 8.03
C ILE A 81 3.91 2.80 9.14
N THR A 82 4.39 3.86 9.82
CA THR A 82 5.51 3.79 10.76
C THR A 82 5.13 4.00 12.22
N ASN A 83 3.91 4.45 12.51
CA ASN A 83 3.34 4.44 13.84
C ASN A 83 2.45 3.20 14.06
N ASP A 84 2.21 2.88 15.32
CA ASP A 84 1.40 1.72 15.70
C ASP A 84 -0.09 2.00 15.44
N LEU A 85 -0.57 1.52 14.29
CA LEU A 85 -1.96 1.63 13.89
C LEU A 85 -2.54 0.22 13.62
N PRO A 86 -3.82 0.00 13.88
CA PRO A 86 -4.47 -1.31 13.75
C PRO A 86 -4.78 -1.64 12.28
N ILE A 87 -3.74 -1.87 11.47
CA ILE A 87 -3.88 -2.23 10.06
C ILE A 87 -4.47 -3.63 9.97
N SER A 88 -5.63 -3.76 9.32
CA SER A 88 -6.31 -5.04 9.10
C SER A 88 -6.16 -5.56 7.67
N ASP A 89 -5.98 -4.65 6.70
CA ASP A 89 -5.86 -5.00 5.28
C ASP A 89 -5.10 -3.91 4.51
N ALA A 90 -4.58 -4.28 3.33
CA ALA A 90 -4.01 -3.37 2.35
C ALA A 90 -4.09 -4.01 0.95
N ASN A 91 -4.42 -3.23 -0.08
CA ASN A 91 -4.49 -3.72 -1.45
C ASN A 91 -3.12 -3.80 -2.14
N CYS A 92 -2.10 -4.19 -1.37
CA CYS A 92 -0.74 -4.30 -1.85
C CYS A 92 -0.46 -5.64 -2.55
N ASP A 93 0.56 -5.64 -3.40
CA ASP A 93 1.21 -6.88 -3.80
C ASP A 93 1.96 -7.47 -2.60
N ASN A 94 1.99 -8.80 -2.48
CA ASN A 94 2.76 -9.46 -1.42
C ASN A 94 4.19 -8.91 -1.42
N SER A 95 4.56 -8.25 -0.33
CA SER A 95 5.87 -7.61 -0.21
C SER A 95 6.97 -8.66 -0.23
N VAL A 96 8.02 -8.39 -0.99
CA VAL A 96 9.29 -9.14 -0.90
C VAL A 96 10.02 -8.77 0.40
N ASP A 97 9.58 -7.71 1.08
CA ASP A 97 10.17 -7.11 2.27
C ASP A 97 9.06 -6.94 3.30
N ASP A 98 9.08 -7.71 4.38
CA ASP A 98 8.00 -7.80 5.39
C ASP A 98 7.64 -6.45 6.04
N ASP A 99 8.51 -5.43 5.92
CA ASP A 99 8.33 -4.12 6.56
C ASP A 99 7.69 -3.06 5.66
N CYS A 100 7.47 -3.32 4.37
CA CYS A 100 7.02 -2.27 3.45
C CYS A 100 6.15 -2.83 2.33
N GLN A 101 4.95 -2.27 2.18
CA GLN A 101 4.00 -2.69 1.16
C GLN A 101 4.34 -2.06 -0.19
N ILE A 102 4.22 -2.88 -1.25
CA ILE A 102 4.37 -2.44 -2.63
C ILE A 102 3.00 -2.44 -3.29
N PHE A 103 2.60 -1.29 -3.82
CA PHE A 103 1.32 -1.11 -4.50
C PHE A 103 1.59 -0.92 -6.00
N THR A 104 1.17 -1.91 -6.80
CA THR A 104 1.23 -1.86 -8.27
C THR A 104 -0.15 -1.59 -8.87
N ASN A 105 -1.01 -0.92 -8.12
CA ASN A 105 -2.27 -0.33 -8.57
C ASN A 105 -2.21 1.21 -8.39
N LEU A 106 -3.11 1.94 -9.04
CA LEU A 106 -3.14 3.40 -9.00
C LEU A 106 -4.00 3.96 -7.85
N ASP A 107 -4.55 3.09 -7.02
CA ASP A 107 -5.39 3.42 -5.87
C ASP A 107 -4.89 2.63 -4.64
N PRO A 108 -3.68 2.94 -4.13
CA PRO A 108 -3.09 2.26 -2.97
C PRO A 108 -3.84 2.62 -1.70
N TYR A 109 -4.20 1.62 -0.90
CA TYR A 109 -4.84 1.88 0.39
C TYR A 109 -4.48 0.89 1.49
N TYR A 110 -4.69 1.34 2.73
CA TYR A 110 -4.70 0.56 3.96
C TYR A 110 -6.08 0.64 4.62
N VAL A 111 -6.52 -0.46 5.22
CA VAL A 111 -7.71 -0.48 6.08
C VAL A 111 -7.26 -0.60 7.53
N LEU A 112 -7.76 0.31 8.37
CA LEU A 112 -7.58 0.30 9.82
C LEU A 112 -8.89 -0.18 10.46
N ASP A 113 -8.82 -1.16 11.34
CA ASP A 113 -9.98 -1.79 11.99
C ASP A 113 -9.78 -1.76 13.50
N ALA A 114 -10.45 -0.82 14.18
CA ALA A 114 -10.49 -0.67 15.61
C ALA A 114 -11.71 0.16 16.01
N ASP A 115 -11.93 0.27 17.31
CA ASP A 115 -12.91 1.21 17.85
C ASP A 115 -12.31 2.64 17.83
N PHE A 116 -12.85 3.48 16.97
CA PHE A 116 -12.46 4.89 16.81
C PHE A 116 -13.50 5.87 17.37
N SER A 117 -14.46 5.40 18.20
CA SER A 117 -15.61 6.19 18.65
C SER A 117 -15.24 7.42 19.48
N ASP A 118 -14.13 7.37 20.21
CA ASP A 118 -13.75 8.39 21.17
C ASP A 118 -12.60 9.30 20.68
N ILE A 119 -12.20 9.21 19.39
CA ILE A 119 -11.12 10.02 18.85
C ILE A 119 -11.60 11.15 17.93
N SER A 120 -11.09 12.35 18.15
CA SER A 120 -11.39 13.53 17.33
C SER A 120 -10.44 13.72 16.15
N SER A 121 -9.27 13.10 16.20
CA SER A 121 -8.30 13.10 15.10
C SER A 121 -7.45 11.83 15.11
N ILE A 122 -6.87 11.49 13.96
CA ILE A 122 -5.88 10.41 13.82
C ILE A 122 -4.64 10.94 13.12
N GLN A 123 -3.49 10.63 13.69
CA GLN A 123 -2.19 10.92 13.10
C GLN A 123 -1.65 9.67 12.39
N ILE A 124 -1.28 9.83 11.13
CA ILE A 124 -0.69 8.76 10.32
C ILE A 124 0.72 9.16 9.91
N ASN A 125 1.70 8.39 10.39
CA ASN A 125 3.10 8.53 9.99
C ASN A 125 3.42 7.44 8.98
N PHE A 126 4.02 7.82 7.85
CA PHE A 126 4.35 6.85 6.82
C PHE A 126 5.59 7.22 6.00
N ASP A 127 6.33 6.19 5.62
CA ASP A 127 7.38 6.30 4.61
C ASP A 127 6.74 6.05 3.23
N LEU A 128 7.11 6.86 2.23
CA LEU A 128 6.58 6.75 0.88
C LEU A 128 7.71 6.83 -0.16
N GLU A 129 7.67 5.97 -1.15
CA GLU A 129 8.52 6.00 -2.34
C GLU A 129 7.69 5.78 -3.60
N ILE A 130 7.75 6.72 -4.54
CA ILE A 130 7.10 6.56 -5.86
C ILE A 130 7.99 5.68 -6.72
N LEU A 131 7.40 4.59 -7.26
CA LEU A 131 8.12 3.65 -8.11
C LEU A 131 8.39 4.25 -9.48
N THR A 132 9.62 4.08 -9.98
CA THR A 132 9.99 4.44 -11.35
C THR A 132 9.57 3.34 -12.33
N ASN A 133 9.58 3.64 -13.63
CA ASN A 133 9.35 2.62 -14.67
C ASN A 133 10.35 1.45 -14.58
N ASP A 134 11.59 1.72 -14.17
CA ASP A 134 12.60 0.67 -13.97
C ASP A 134 12.29 -0.19 -12.75
N ASP A 135 11.83 0.41 -11.65
CA ASP A 135 11.39 -0.32 -10.46
C ASP A 135 10.23 -1.25 -10.81
N ILE A 136 9.24 -0.73 -11.53
CA ILE A 136 8.08 -1.49 -11.99
C ILE A 136 8.51 -2.63 -12.92
N ALA A 137 9.36 -2.37 -13.91
CA ALA A 137 9.87 -3.40 -14.81
C ALA A 137 10.64 -4.50 -14.06
N ASN A 138 11.40 -4.14 -13.03
CA ASN A 138 12.10 -5.10 -12.17
C ASN A 138 11.12 -5.97 -11.36
N LEU A 139 10.06 -5.39 -10.80
CA LEU A 139 9.04 -6.13 -10.07
C LEU A 139 8.34 -7.16 -10.97
N PHE A 140 7.98 -6.79 -12.19
CA PHE A 140 7.37 -7.73 -13.14
C PHE A 140 8.33 -8.86 -13.52
N ARG A 141 9.61 -8.57 -13.78
CA ARG A 141 10.61 -9.62 -14.05
C ARG A 141 10.77 -10.58 -12.88
N GLN A 142 10.74 -10.08 -11.64
CA GLN A 142 10.80 -10.94 -10.45
C GLN A 142 9.57 -11.85 -10.35
N LYS A 143 8.37 -11.32 -10.60
CA LYS A 143 7.13 -12.12 -10.63
C LYS A 143 7.19 -13.20 -11.71
N ASP A 144 7.65 -12.88 -12.92
CA ASP A 144 7.80 -13.84 -14.02
C ASP A 144 8.79 -14.96 -13.66
N ASN A 145 9.90 -14.64 -13.01
CA ASN A 145 10.87 -15.64 -12.56
C ASN A 145 10.25 -16.60 -11.52
N ILE A 146 9.50 -16.06 -10.55
CA ILE A 146 8.79 -16.87 -9.55
C ILE A 146 7.77 -17.80 -10.23
N ILE A 147 7.00 -17.31 -11.18
CA ILE A 147 6.01 -18.09 -11.93
C ILE A 147 6.71 -19.22 -12.70
N ASN A 148 7.80 -18.91 -13.39
CA ASN A 148 8.59 -19.91 -14.12
C ASN A 148 9.15 -20.99 -13.20
N ASP A 149 9.69 -20.62 -12.04
CA ASP A 149 10.22 -21.57 -11.04
C ASP A 149 9.12 -22.48 -10.47
N LEU A 150 7.91 -21.96 -10.30
CA LEU A 150 6.76 -22.74 -9.84
C LEU A 150 6.26 -23.73 -10.91
N GLN A 151 6.36 -23.35 -12.19
CA GLN A 151 5.94 -24.21 -13.33
C GLN A 151 6.96 -25.31 -13.62
N VAL A 152 8.26 -25.07 -13.38
CA VAL A 152 9.35 -26.03 -13.68
C VAL A 152 9.47 -27.15 -12.65
N LYS A 153 8.76 -27.14 -11.52
CA LYS A 153 8.75 -28.25 -10.55
C LYS A 153 7.67 -29.28 -10.91
N PRO A 154 7.92 -30.27 -11.78
CA PRO A 154 6.98 -31.37 -11.99
C PRO A 154 6.87 -32.13 -10.66
N LYS A 155 5.67 -32.25 -10.12
CA LYS A 155 5.37 -33.16 -9.01
C LYS A 155 5.77 -34.58 -9.45
N LYS A 156 6.95 -35.07 -9.08
CA LYS A 156 7.28 -36.48 -9.18
C LYS A 156 6.36 -37.24 -8.23
N ARG A 157 5.17 -37.61 -8.71
CA ARG A 157 4.38 -38.64 -8.07
C ARG A 157 5.12 -39.95 -8.24
N LYS A 158 5.79 -40.42 -7.18
CA LYS A 158 6.24 -41.80 -7.09
C LYS A 158 4.99 -42.67 -6.97
N PHE A 159 4.55 -43.24 -8.09
CA PHE A 159 3.65 -44.38 -8.05
C PHE A 159 4.50 -45.59 -7.64
N SER A 160 4.39 -46.05 -6.39
CA SER A 160 4.89 -47.34 -5.98
C SER A 160 3.84 -48.39 -6.38
N PHE A 161 4.10 -49.13 -7.43
CA PHE A 161 3.36 -50.36 -7.71
C PHE A 161 3.70 -51.38 -6.64
N PHE A 162 2.76 -51.67 -5.76
CA PHE A 162 2.81 -52.89 -4.94
C PHE A 162 2.60 -54.11 -5.82
N ASN A 163 3.65 -54.82 -6.18
CA ASN A 163 3.54 -56.21 -6.68
C ASN A 163 3.23 -57.11 -5.49
N LYS A 164 1.96 -57.50 -5.32
CA LYS A 164 1.61 -58.74 -4.61
C LYS A 164 2.03 -59.91 -5.49
N LYS A 165 3.01 -60.67 -5.06
CA LYS A 165 3.21 -62.07 -5.50
C LYS A 165 2.52 -62.95 -4.50
N GLU A 166 1.73 -63.88 -5.03
CA GLU A 166 1.15 -65.03 -4.38
C GLU A 166 2.21 -65.92 -3.79
#